data_afc39e0e841008744699a85b2bb0f29d
#
_entry.id   afc39e0e841008744699a85b2bb0f29d
#
_cell.length_a   1.000
_cell.length_b   1.000
_cell.length_c   1.000
_cell.angle_alpha   90.00
_cell.angle_beta   90.00
_cell.angle_gamma   90.00
#
_symmetry.space_group_name_H-M   'P 1'
#
loop_
_entity.id
_entity.type
_entity.pdbx_description
1 polymer ?
#
loop_
_entity_poly.entity_id
_entity_poly.type
_entity_poly.pdbx_seq_one_letter_code
_entity_poly.pdbx_strand_id
1 'polypeptide(L)'
;MVGSIKMKKVSELWGKFLRIPLFKVKFGVVRMDNMPFILFHLSPIFIFFVPFKWELVGLAVGLYFVRMFFITGIYHRYFSHRGYEVRNRFIQFVMGLLGTTCVQQGPLWWAEHHRHHHRYSETDNDIHSPVQYGFWHSHMWWFVTMYDNPKYHRYELKDFAKYPELKWLDNYHVIGPVLLGVALFGIGGAPYLVWGLSVSTVLLWHGTWTINSLSHVFGKKRYETGDESRNNPFLAILTLGEGWHNNHHAYQGGAKAGFYWYEYDITYYLLWCFHKLGIVTKMGQPPERVLALGRANDAARRAARQLVGRRVLGKLTVEEVQLLVHAAEKGASAFRKKKVGEIKAILASLREKAPMSTMPAMA
;
A
#
# COMPACT_ATOMS: atom_id res chain seq x y z
N MET A 1 44.52 2.96 20.24
CA MET A 1 43.87 4.28 20.22
C MET A 1 43.85 4.96 18.85
N VAL A 2 44.92 4.99 18.07
CA VAL A 2 45.01 5.68 16.77
C VAL A 2 44.03 5.13 15.73
N GLY A 3 43.79 3.81 15.70
CA GLY A 3 42.83 3.19 14.73
C GLY A 3 41.36 3.54 15.00
N SER A 4 40.96 3.67 16.27
CA SER A 4 39.58 4.02 16.67
C SER A 4 39.25 5.47 16.33
N ILE A 5 40.22 6.39 16.49
CA ILE A 5 40.06 7.82 16.13
C ILE A 5 39.95 8.02 14.62
N LYS A 6 40.76 7.27 13.82
CA LYS A 6 40.68 7.30 12.36
C LYS A 6 39.31 6.81 11.84
N MET A 7 38.81 5.68 12.39
CA MET A 7 37.49 5.15 11.98
C MET A 7 36.35 6.11 12.33
N LYS A 8 36.39 6.74 13.51
CA LYS A 8 35.39 7.72 13.93
C LYS A 8 35.36 8.95 13.01
N LYS A 9 36.53 9.47 12.63
CA LYS A 9 36.67 10.60 11.71
C LYS A 9 36.19 10.26 10.28
N VAL A 10 36.45 9.04 9.80
CA VAL A 10 35.95 8.54 8.50
C VAL A 10 34.43 8.40 8.52
N SER A 11 33.85 7.86 9.60
CA SER A 11 32.40 7.74 9.74
C SER A 11 31.68 9.11 9.80
N GLU A 12 32.29 10.10 10.46
CA GLU A 12 31.77 11.47 10.51
C GLU A 12 31.81 12.16 9.13
N LEU A 13 32.92 12.00 8.41
CA LEU A 13 33.06 12.55 7.05
C LEU A 13 32.06 11.87 6.08
N TRP A 14 31.90 10.55 6.18
CA TRP A 14 30.93 9.80 5.41
C TRP A 14 29.49 10.23 5.72
N GLY A 15 29.16 10.41 6.99
CA GLY A 15 27.86 10.93 7.42
C GLY A 15 27.59 12.35 6.87
N LYS A 16 28.59 13.24 6.83
CA LYS A 16 28.46 14.57 6.21
C LYS A 16 28.26 14.46 4.70
N PHE A 17 29.01 13.58 4.01
CA PHE A 17 28.86 13.36 2.57
C PHE A 17 27.45 12.87 2.21
N LEU A 18 26.92 11.90 2.93
CA LEU A 18 25.57 11.36 2.69
C LEU A 18 24.47 12.42 2.86
N ARG A 19 24.70 13.45 3.66
CA ARG A 19 23.75 14.55 3.91
C ARG A 19 23.87 15.71 2.93
N ILE A 20 24.75 15.65 1.93
CA ILE A 20 24.86 16.70 0.89
C ILE A 20 23.54 16.79 0.15
N PRO A 21 22.90 17.98 0.09
CA PRO A 21 21.67 18.17 -0.67
C PRO A 21 21.96 18.12 -2.17
N LEU A 22 21.16 17.36 -2.93
CA LEU A 22 21.21 17.30 -4.39
C LEU A 22 20.23 18.30 -5.00
N PHE A 23 18.98 18.22 -4.61
CA PHE A 23 17.93 19.16 -5.03
C PHE A 23 16.77 19.18 -4.03
N LYS A 24 15.97 20.24 -4.10
CA LYS A 24 14.77 20.38 -3.30
C LYS A 24 13.56 19.83 -4.05
N VAL A 25 12.66 19.19 -3.31
CA VAL A 25 11.30 18.86 -3.73
C VAL A 25 10.31 19.59 -2.83
N LYS A 26 9.01 19.58 -3.18
CA LYS A 26 8.01 20.41 -2.49
C LYS A 26 8.01 20.29 -0.96
N PHE A 27 8.30 19.10 -0.43
CA PHE A 27 8.19 18.81 1.01
C PHE A 27 9.50 18.28 1.62
N GLY A 28 10.64 18.56 1.03
CA GLY A 28 11.92 18.15 1.61
C GLY A 28 13.09 18.29 0.65
N VAL A 29 14.19 17.64 1.00
CA VAL A 29 15.45 17.70 0.25
C VAL A 29 15.90 16.29 -0.11
N VAL A 30 16.15 16.05 -1.38
CA VAL A 30 16.82 14.83 -1.85
C VAL A 30 18.32 14.98 -1.63
N ARG A 31 18.94 14.01 -0.99
CA ARG A 31 20.36 14.03 -0.58
C ARG A 31 21.15 12.92 -1.23
N MET A 32 22.45 12.92 -1.01
CA MET A 32 23.37 11.91 -1.54
C MET A 32 23.06 10.48 -1.08
N ASP A 33 22.47 10.29 0.10
CA ASP A 33 22.01 8.99 0.59
C ASP A 33 20.86 8.41 -0.25
N ASN A 34 20.14 9.25 -1.01
CA ASN A 34 19.11 8.82 -1.95
C ASN A 34 19.69 8.49 -3.36
N MET A 35 20.99 8.69 -3.59
CA MET A 35 21.61 8.43 -4.88
C MET A 35 21.40 6.98 -5.38
N PRO A 36 21.51 5.93 -4.54
CA PRO A 36 21.23 4.55 -4.98
C PRO A 36 19.82 4.40 -5.56
N PHE A 37 18.83 5.04 -4.96
CA PHE A 37 17.45 5.06 -5.48
C PHE A 37 17.37 5.73 -6.85
N ILE A 38 18.00 6.91 -7.01
CA ILE A 38 17.98 7.65 -8.27
C ILE A 38 18.68 6.84 -9.37
N LEU A 39 19.88 6.31 -9.09
CA LEU A 39 20.62 5.51 -10.05
C LEU A 39 19.88 4.25 -10.46
N PHE A 40 19.25 3.59 -9.49
CA PHE A 40 18.45 2.40 -9.77
C PHE A 40 17.22 2.76 -10.62
N HIS A 41 16.60 3.90 -10.36
CA HIS A 41 15.44 4.38 -11.14
C HIS A 41 15.78 4.70 -12.59
N LEU A 42 17.01 5.18 -12.82
CA LEU A 42 17.54 5.45 -14.15
C LEU A 42 18.08 4.19 -14.86
N SER A 43 18.35 3.12 -14.10
CA SER A 43 18.99 1.92 -14.65
C SER A 43 18.24 1.22 -15.78
N PRO A 44 16.89 1.31 -15.96
CA PRO A 44 16.21 0.79 -17.15
C PRO A 44 16.74 1.33 -18.48
N ILE A 45 17.46 2.46 -18.49
CA ILE A 45 18.09 2.98 -19.71
C ILE A 45 19.05 1.95 -20.35
N PHE A 46 19.58 1.01 -19.56
CA PHE A 46 20.46 -0.04 -20.06
C PHE A 46 19.78 -1.03 -21.01
N ILE A 47 18.44 -0.98 -21.16
CA ILE A 47 17.73 -1.76 -22.21
C ILE A 47 18.25 -1.44 -23.62
N PHE A 48 18.73 -0.22 -23.84
CA PHE A 48 19.27 0.22 -25.13
C PHE A 48 20.68 -0.33 -25.41
N PHE A 49 21.34 -0.92 -24.41
CA PHE A 49 22.70 -1.45 -24.51
C PHE A 49 22.77 -2.99 -24.44
N VAL A 50 21.61 -3.65 -24.40
CA VAL A 50 21.50 -5.09 -24.41
C VAL A 50 20.59 -5.56 -25.55
N PRO A 51 20.77 -6.77 -26.11
CA PRO A 51 19.87 -7.31 -27.12
C PRO A 51 18.42 -7.40 -26.64
N PHE A 52 17.49 -6.96 -27.48
CA PHE A 52 16.05 -7.09 -27.20
C PHE A 52 15.54 -8.48 -27.62
N LYS A 53 14.76 -9.08 -26.73
CA LYS A 53 14.01 -10.32 -27.00
C LYS A 53 12.70 -10.29 -26.22
N TRP A 54 11.62 -10.82 -26.79
CA TRP A 54 10.30 -10.87 -26.12
C TRP A 54 10.30 -11.70 -24.83
N GLU A 55 11.17 -12.71 -24.74
CA GLU A 55 11.36 -13.48 -23.50
C GLU A 55 11.82 -12.61 -22.31
N LEU A 56 12.58 -11.54 -22.57
CA LEU A 56 13.04 -10.60 -21.56
C LEU A 56 11.89 -9.72 -21.04
N VAL A 57 10.96 -9.37 -21.92
CA VAL A 57 9.71 -8.70 -21.49
C VAL A 57 8.90 -9.64 -20.61
N GLY A 58 8.75 -10.89 -21.02
CA GLY A 58 8.09 -11.94 -20.22
C GLY A 58 8.77 -12.14 -18.87
N LEU A 59 10.11 -12.15 -18.82
CA LEU A 59 10.89 -12.21 -17.58
C LEU A 59 10.60 -11.00 -16.67
N ALA A 60 10.62 -9.78 -17.20
CA ALA A 60 10.36 -8.57 -16.43
C ALA A 60 8.96 -8.57 -15.85
N VAL A 61 7.95 -8.90 -16.63
CA VAL A 61 6.53 -8.98 -16.20
C VAL A 61 6.34 -10.13 -15.20
N GLY A 62 6.91 -11.29 -15.44
CA GLY A 62 6.85 -12.43 -14.53
C GLY A 62 7.46 -12.11 -13.16
N LEU A 63 8.67 -11.52 -13.14
CA LEU A 63 9.31 -11.09 -11.89
C LEU A 63 8.60 -9.92 -11.22
N TYR A 64 7.93 -9.04 -11.96
CA TYR A 64 7.03 -8.04 -11.39
C TYR A 64 5.94 -8.71 -10.55
N PHE A 65 5.18 -9.65 -11.11
CA PHE A 65 4.07 -10.28 -10.40
C PHE A 65 4.52 -11.19 -9.26
N VAL A 66 5.60 -11.95 -9.43
CA VAL A 66 6.16 -12.78 -8.35
C VAL A 66 6.57 -11.90 -7.16
N ARG A 67 7.27 -10.80 -7.41
CA ARG A 67 7.71 -9.90 -6.35
C ARG A 67 6.58 -8.98 -5.85
N MET A 68 5.58 -8.68 -6.68
CA MET A 68 4.35 -8.05 -6.20
C MET A 68 3.66 -8.93 -5.14
N PHE A 69 3.63 -10.25 -5.32
CA PHE A 69 3.16 -11.16 -4.27
C PHE A 69 4.03 -11.08 -3.01
N PHE A 70 5.34 -10.90 -3.10
CA PHE A 70 6.19 -10.75 -1.91
C PHE A 70 5.89 -9.44 -1.16
N ILE A 71 5.56 -8.36 -1.86
CA ILE A 71 5.07 -7.13 -1.21
C ILE A 71 3.70 -7.39 -0.58
N THR A 72 2.73 -7.85 -1.35
CA THR A 72 1.34 -7.92 -0.92
C THR A 72 1.09 -9.02 0.12
N GLY A 73 1.56 -10.22 -0.16
CA GLY A 73 1.40 -11.38 0.72
C GLY A 73 2.31 -11.30 1.95
N ILE A 74 3.60 -10.97 1.75
CA ILE A 74 4.60 -11.08 2.81
C ILE A 74 4.74 -9.77 3.59
N TYR A 75 5.17 -8.69 2.93
CA TYR A 75 5.43 -7.44 3.64
C TYR A 75 4.16 -6.82 4.20
N HIS A 76 3.12 -6.75 3.37
CA HIS A 76 1.85 -6.14 3.72
C HIS A 76 1.00 -7.03 4.66
N ARG A 77 0.50 -8.17 4.16
CA ARG A 77 -0.48 -8.96 4.93
C ARG A 77 0.14 -9.75 6.09
N TYR A 78 1.42 -10.15 6.01
CA TYR A 78 2.07 -10.86 7.11
C TYR A 78 2.78 -9.92 8.09
N PHE A 79 3.84 -9.23 7.65
CA PHE A 79 4.65 -8.41 8.56
C PHE A 79 3.92 -7.17 9.06
N SER A 80 3.10 -6.52 8.23
CA SER A 80 2.40 -5.32 8.67
C SER A 80 1.14 -5.64 9.46
N HIS A 81 0.27 -6.51 8.95
CA HIS A 81 -1.07 -6.72 9.51
C HIS A 81 -1.28 -8.01 10.26
N ARG A 82 -0.34 -8.96 10.21
CA ARG A 82 -0.53 -10.30 10.82
C ARG A 82 -1.82 -10.98 10.35
N GLY A 83 -2.19 -10.76 9.11
CA GLY A 83 -3.40 -11.29 8.52
C GLY A 83 -3.42 -12.82 8.41
N TYR A 84 -2.27 -13.46 8.61
CA TYR A 84 -2.13 -14.91 8.68
C TYR A 84 -0.92 -15.31 9.52
N GLU A 85 -0.84 -16.61 9.87
CA GLU A 85 0.27 -17.22 10.60
C GLU A 85 1.01 -18.23 9.71
N VAL A 86 2.30 -18.41 9.96
CA VAL A 86 3.13 -19.39 9.27
C VAL A 86 3.65 -20.45 10.23
N ARG A 87 3.99 -21.62 9.67
CA ARG A 87 4.30 -22.82 10.43
C ARG A 87 5.50 -22.67 11.41
N ASN A 88 6.54 -21.91 11.02
CA ASN A 88 7.74 -21.77 11.83
C ASN A 88 8.60 -20.55 11.45
N ARG A 89 9.62 -20.26 12.27
CA ARG A 89 10.54 -19.13 12.08
C ARG A 89 11.41 -19.23 10.84
N PHE A 90 11.72 -20.44 10.36
CA PHE A 90 12.48 -20.61 9.12
C PHE A 90 11.68 -20.11 7.92
N ILE A 91 10.41 -20.49 7.82
CA ILE A 91 9.50 -19.97 6.78
C ILE A 91 9.40 -18.45 6.88
N GLN A 92 9.24 -17.91 8.09
CA GLN A 92 9.22 -16.46 8.32
C GLN A 92 10.49 -15.77 7.78
N PHE A 93 11.68 -16.34 8.07
CA PHE A 93 12.96 -15.82 7.57
C PHE A 93 13.04 -15.85 6.06
N VAL A 94 12.70 -17.00 5.42
CA VAL A 94 12.69 -17.16 3.96
C VAL A 94 11.74 -16.13 3.32
N MET A 95 10.55 -15.96 3.87
CA MET A 95 9.61 -14.94 3.42
C MET A 95 10.21 -13.53 3.51
N GLY A 96 10.83 -13.18 4.64
CA GLY A 96 11.52 -11.89 4.80
C GLY A 96 12.62 -11.70 3.76
N LEU A 97 13.42 -12.73 3.50
CA LEU A 97 14.49 -12.70 2.47
C LEU A 97 13.91 -12.50 1.06
N LEU A 98 12.85 -13.23 0.71
CA LEU A 98 12.15 -13.04 -0.57
C LEU A 98 11.60 -11.62 -0.71
N GLY A 99 11.03 -11.07 0.37
CA GLY A 99 10.55 -9.68 0.39
C GLY A 99 11.66 -8.66 0.10
N THR A 100 12.89 -8.87 0.58
CA THR A 100 14.01 -7.94 0.31
C THR A 100 14.38 -7.88 -1.17
N THR A 101 14.07 -8.93 -1.97
CA THR A 101 14.30 -8.91 -3.44
C THR A 101 13.51 -7.81 -4.15
N CYS A 102 12.47 -7.25 -3.50
CA CYS A 102 11.64 -6.17 -4.04
C CYS A 102 12.33 -4.81 -4.03
N VAL A 103 13.51 -4.69 -3.40
CA VAL A 103 14.29 -3.46 -3.27
C VAL A 103 13.48 -2.34 -2.60
N GLN A 104 12.70 -2.70 -1.59
CA GLN A 104 11.89 -1.78 -0.76
C GLN A 104 12.27 -1.89 0.72
N GLN A 105 13.57 -1.90 1.00
CA GLN A 105 14.13 -2.03 2.34
C GLN A 105 13.84 -3.41 2.99
N GLY A 106 14.05 -3.52 4.31
CA GLY A 106 13.82 -4.73 5.06
C GLY A 106 12.37 -4.90 5.54
N PRO A 107 12.03 -6.11 6.04
CA PRO A 107 10.66 -6.44 6.46
C PRO A 107 10.18 -5.61 7.66
N LEU A 108 11.08 -5.24 8.58
CA LEU A 108 10.72 -4.44 9.75
C LEU A 108 10.53 -2.98 9.37
N TRP A 109 11.41 -2.43 8.55
CA TRP A 109 11.29 -1.07 8.04
C TRP A 109 9.97 -0.88 7.30
N TRP A 110 9.64 -1.81 6.39
CA TRP A 110 8.42 -1.73 5.58
C TRP A 110 7.15 -1.80 6.46
N ALA A 111 7.11 -2.76 7.37
CA ALA A 111 5.97 -2.95 8.26
C ALA A 111 5.78 -1.77 9.24
N GLU A 112 6.89 -1.17 9.73
CA GLU A 112 6.86 0.02 10.57
C GLU A 112 6.17 1.18 9.87
N HIS A 113 6.59 1.51 8.64
CA HIS A 113 6.06 2.62 7.88
C HIS A 113 4.60 2.41 7.48
N HIS A 114 4.25 1.18 7.13
CA HIS A 114 2.88 0.83 6.79
C HIS A 114 1.92 0.90 7.98
N ARG A 115 2.34 0.41 9.15
CA ARG A 115 1.55 0.55 10.40
C ARG A 115 1.45 2.01 10.85
N HIS A 116 2.48 2.81 10.60
CA HIS A 116 2.44 4.26 10.85
C HIS A 116 1.37 4.92 9.98
N HIS A 117 1.35 4.61 8.67
CA HIS A 117 0.31 5.08 7.77
C HIS A 117 -1.10 4.73 8.26
N HIS A 118 -1.37 3.47 8.59
CA HIS A 118 -2.70 3.07 9.09
C HIS A 118 -3.11 3.77 10.38
N ARG A 119 -2.16 4.06 11.26
CA ARG A 119 -2.45 4.78 12.51
C ARG A 119 -2.80 6.24 12.27
N TYR A 120 -2.17 6.89 11.31
CA TYR A 120 -2.26 8.32 11.07
C TYR A 120 -2.85 8.69 9.72
N SER A 121 -3.47 7.73 9.04
CA SER A 121 -3.99 7.88 7.68
C SER A 121 -4.74 9.21 7.50
N GLU A 122 -4.35 9.97 6.47
CA GLU A 122 -4.88 11.29 6.10
C GLU A 122 -4.72 12.41 7.15
N THR A 123 -4.04 12.16 8.26
CA THR A 123 -3.67 13.21 9.22
C THR A 123 -2.35 13.88 8.84
N ASP A 124 -2.00 14.96 9.51
CA ASP A 124 -0.71 15.66 9.35
C ASP A 124 0.52 14.79 9.68
N ASN A 125 0.33 13.68 10.40
CA ASN A 125 1.37 12.74 10.76
C ASN A 125 1.52 11.61 9.73
N ASP A 126 0.59 11.47 8.78
CA ASP A 126 0.71 10.50 7.69
C ASP A 126 1.81 10.93 6.72
N ILE A 127 2.84 10.09 6.56
CA ILE A 127 4.05 10.41 5.79
C ILE A 127 3.84 10.43 4.28
N HIS A 128 2.75 9.87 3.79
CA HIS A 128 2.48 9.78 2.35
C HIS A 128 1.02 10.01 1.95
N SER A 129 0.26 10.76 2.76
CA SER A 129 -1.11 11.13 2.40
C SER A 129 -1.15 11.99 1.13
N PRO A 130 -1.87 11.57 0.07
CA PRO A 130 -2.05 12.42 -1.10
C PRO A 130 -2.93 13.64 -0.83
N VAL A 131 -3.77 13.59 0.21
CA VAL A 131 -4.62 14.71 0.65
C VAL A 131 -3.75 15.81 1.26
N GLN A 132 -2.78 15.44 2.13
CA GLN A 132 -1.91 16.40 2.81
C GLN A 132 -0.78 16.91 1.91
N TYR A 133 -0.13 16.02 1.17
CA TYR A 133 1.13 16.33 0.48
C TYR A 133 0.99 16.30 -1.05
N GLY A 134 -0.14 15.87 -1.59
CA GLY A 134 -0.40 15.77 -3.01
C GLY A 134 0.15 14.47 -3.64
N PHE A 135 -0.29 14.22 -4.87
CA PHE A 135 -0.09 12.97 -5.59
C PHE A 135 1.38 12.52 -5.69
N TRP A 136 2.27 13.37 -6.19
CA TRP A 136 3.66 12.99 -6.45
C TRP A 136 4.47 12.71 -5.20
N HIS A 137 4.18 13.45 -4.11
CA HIS A 137 4.80 13.14 -2.82
C HIS A 137 4.35 11.78 -2.33
N SER A 138 3.05 11.52 -2.29
CA SER A 138 2.48 10.24 -1.88
C SER A 138 2.95 9.08 -2.76
N HIS A 139 3.10 9.31 -4.08
CA HIS A 139 3.54 8.28 -5.00
C HIS A 139 5.00 7.88 -4.78
N MET A 140 5.94 8.84 -4.75
CA MET A 140 7.37 8.48 -4.76
C MET A 140 8.30 9.32 -3.89
N TRP A 141 7.96 10.55 -3.51
CA TRP A 141 8.92 11.40 -2.79
C TRP A 141 8.89 11.23 -1.28
N TRP A 142 7.86 10.63 -0.72
CA TRP A 142 7.66 10.52 0.71
C TRP A 142 8.83 9.84 1.44
N PHE A 143 9.35 8.72 0.94
CA PHE A 143 10.38 7.95 1.63
C PHE A 143 11.79 8.56 1.52
N VAL A 144 12.03 9.43 0.52
CA VAL A 144 13.31 10.17 0.42
C VAL A 144 13.31 11.44 1.26
N THR A 145 12.14 11.93 1.66
CA THR A 145 11.97 13.18 2.42
C THR A 145 11.36 13.00 3.81
N MET A 146 10.92 11.81 4.18
CA MET A 146 10.19 11.56 5.44
C MET A 146 10.97 11.96 6.70
N TYR A 147 12.30 11.81 6.69
CA TYR A 147 13.14 12.20 7.82
C TYR A 147 13.29 13.72 7.98
N ASP A 148 12.88 14.50 7.00
CA ASP A 148 12.77 15.97 7.09
C ASP A 148 11.45 16.41 7.71
N ASN A 149 10.47 15.49 7.84
CA ASN A 149 9.19 15.78 8.45
C ASN A 149 9.33 15.73 9.99
N PRO A 150 9.19 16.86 10.71
CA PRO A 150 9.32 16.90 12.17
C PRO A 150 8.23 16.10 12.91
N LYS A 151 7.14 15.78 12.22
CA LYS A 151 6.02 14.98 12.76
C LYS A 151 6.22 13.48 12.57
N TYR A 152 7.24 13.06 11.81
CA TYR A 152 7.56 11.65 11.65
C TYR A 152 8.24 11.10 12.92
N HIS A 153 7.60 10.12 13.55
CA HIS A 153 8.15 9.41 14.71
C HIS A 153 8.27 7.93 14.36
N ARG A 154 9.45 7.39 14.53
CA ARG A 154 9.72 5.98 14.31
C ARG A 154 8.84 5.12 15.23
N TYR A 155 8.17 4.13 14.65
CA TYR A 155 7.29 3.20 15.35
C TYR A 155 7.99 1.88 15.62
N GLU A 156 8.17 1.49 16.89
CA GLU A 156 8.83 0.24 17.24
C GLU A 156 7.90 -0.97 17.06
N LEU A 157 8.29 -1.91 16.19
CA LEU A 157 7.59 -3.17 15.94
C LEU A 157 7.94 -4.21 17.00
N LYS A 158 7.33 -4.15 18.19
CA LYS A 158 7.63 -5.05 19.31
C LYS A 158 7.41 -6.53 18.98
N ASP A 159 6.46 -6.86 18.11
CA ASP A 159 6.08 -8.23 17.77
C ASP A 159 7.10 -8.95 16.88
N PHE A 160 7.64 -8.29 15.86
CA PHE A 160 8.61 -8.87 14.93
C PHE A 160 10.06 -8.47 15.26
N ALA A 161 10.30 -7.33 15.90
CA ALA A 161 11.63 -6.89 16.28
C ALA A 161 12.31 -7.78 17.35
N LYS A 162 11.59 -8.71 17.98
CA LYS A 162 12.16 -9.71 18.89
C LYS A 162 12.97 -10.80 18.16
N TYR A 163 12.83 -10.94 16.85
CA TYR A 163 13.51 -11.96 16.05
C TYR A 163 14.83 -11.42 15.47
N PRO A 164 16.00 -11.94 15.93
CA PRO A 164 17.30 -11.42 15.50
C PRO A 164 17.56 -11.59 14.01
N GLU A 165 17.04 -12.67 13.40
CA GLU A 165 17.15 -12.91 11.95
C GLU A 165 16.39 -11.87 11.12
N LEU A 166 15.28 -11.33 11.61
CA LEU A 166 14.55 -10.25 10.91
C LEU A 166 15.28 -8.91 11.07
N LYS A 167 15.87 -8.63 12.24
CA LYS A 167 16.75 -7.46 12.40
C LYS A 167 17.95 -7.55 11.46
N TRP A 168 18.54 -8.75 11.32
CA TRP A 168 19.63 -8.96 10.40
C TRP A 168 19.22 -8.70 8.95
N LEU A 169 18.07 -9.22 8.51
CA LEU A 169 17.53 -8.93 7.18
C LEU A 169 17.24 -7.43 6.98
N ASP A 170 16.79 -6.75 8.00
CA ASP A 170 16.49 -5.31 7.94
C ASP A 170 17.77 -4.49 7.75
N ASN A 171 18.84 -4.86 8.47
CA ASN A 171 20.16 -4.21 8.35
C ASN A 171 20.88 -4.55 7.03
N TYR A 172 20.66 -5.75 6.49
CA TYR A 172 21.33 -6.24 5.28
C TYR A 172 20.33 -6.51 4.15
N HIS A 173 19.29 -5.69 4.05
CA HIS A 173 18.20 -5.86 3.06
C HIS A 173 18.68 -5.89 1.60
N VAL A 174 19.88 -5.40 1.31
CA VAL A 174 20.51 -5.46 -0.01
C VAL A 174 20.91 -6.87 -0.45
N ILE A 175 20.95 -7.84 0.47
CA ILE A 175 21.29 -9.24 0.16
C ILE A 175 20.31 -9.84 -0.84
N GLY A 176 18.99 -9.62 -0.68
CA GLY A 176 17.99 -10.16 -1.60
C GLY A 176 18.17 -9.70 -3.04
N PRO A 177 18.25 -8.39 -3.32
CA PRO A 177 18.53 -7.90 -4.66
C PRO A 177 19.88 -8.36 -5.23
N VAL A 178 20.92 -8.46 -4.40
CA VAL A 178 22.23 -8.98 -4.85
C VAL A 178 22.11 -10.44 -5.26
N LEU A 179 21.49 -11.29 -4.45
CA LEU A 179 21.28 -12.71 -4.78
C LEU A 179 20.45 -12.86 -6.06
N LEU A 180 19.37 -12.08 -6.21
CA LEU A 180 18.56 -12.07 -7.42
C LEU A 180 19.38 -11.62 -8.64
N GLY A 181 20.16 -10.56 -8.50
CA GLY A 181 21.02 -10.06 -9.58
C GLY A 181 22.07 -11.06 -10.02
N VAL A 182 22.76 -11.72 -9.06
CA VAL A 182 23.74 -12.77 -9.34
C VAL A 182 23.08 -13.95 -10.07
N ALA A 183 21.91 -14.40 -9.60
CA ALA A 183 21.18 -15.48 -10.25
C ALA A 183 20.77 -15.14 -11.68
N LEU A 184 20.21 -13.94 -11.90
CA LEU A 184 19.81 -13.47 -13.24
C LEU A 184 20.99 -13.33 -14.18
N PHE A 185 22.11 -12.77 -13.69
CA PHE A 185 23.31 -12.64 -14.48
C PHE A 185 23.91 -14.02 -14.82
N GLY A 186 23.92 -14.95 -13.89
CA GLY A 186 24.38 -16.33 -14.12
C GLY A 186 23.54 -17.11 -15.13
N ILE A 187 22.22 -16.84 -15.21
CA ILE A 187 21.29 -17.52 -16.14
C ILE A 187 21.40 -16.95 -17.55
N GLY A 188 21.46 -15.63 -17.72
CA GLY A 188 21.34 -15.03 -19.03
C GLY A 188 22.15 -13.74 -19.22
N GLY A 189 23.15 -13.50 -18.38
CA GLY A 189 24.07 -12.37 -18.48
C GLY A 189 23.40 -11.01 -18.29
N ALA A 190 24.01 -9.97 -18.89
CA ALA A 190 23.54 -8.59 -18.77
C ALA A 190 22.07 -8.39 -19.21
N PRO A 191 21.54 -8.98 -20.29
CA PRO A 191 20.13 -8.84 -20.64
C PRO A 191 19.17 -9.26 -19.53
N TYR A 192 19.41 -10.38 -18.87
CA TYR A 192 18.59 -10.88 -17.77
C TYR A 192 18.69 -9.98 -16.53
N LEU A 193 19.89 -9.49 -16.24
CA LEU A 193 20.09 -8.51 -15.14
C LEU A 193 19.30 -7.22 -15.39
N VAL A 194 19.39 -6.66 -16.59
CA VAL A 194 18.72 -5.40 -16.95
C VAL A 194 17.20 -5.56 -16.92
N TRP A 195 16.65 -6.54 -17.62
CA TRP A 195 15.21 -6.73 -17.69
C TRP A 195 14.64 -7.36 -16.41
N GLY A 196 15.30 -8.38 -15.86
CA GLY A 196 14.84 -9.14 -14.71
C GLY A 196 15.02 -8.39 -13.39
N LEU A 197 16.09 -7.60 -13.19
CA LEU A 197 16.27 -6.84 -11.96
C LEU A 197 15.88 -5.37 -12.15
N SER A 198 16.51 -4.66 -13.09
CA SER A 198 16.33 -3.20 -13.20
C SER A 198 14.91 -2.83 -13.66
N VAL A 199 14.48 -3.26 -14.86
CA VAL A 199 13.17 -2.91 -15.41
C VAL A 199 12.05 -3.40 -14.51
N SER A 200 12.07 -4.68 -14.12
CA SER A 200 10.99 -5.25 -13.31
C SER A 200 10.90 -4.64 -11.91
N THR A 201 12.01 -4.13 -11.33
CA THR A 201 11.98 -3.46 -10.03
C THR A 201 11.38 -2.07 -10.13
N VAL A 202 11.74 -1.28 -11.15
CA VAL A 202 11.14 0.05 -11.33
C VAL A 202 9.63 -0.06 -11.59
N LEU A 203 9.21 -1.03 -12.42
CA LEU A 203 7.79 -1.33 -12.60
C LEU A 203 7.11 -1.72 -11.28
N LEU A 204 7.75 -2.58 -10.47
CA LEU A 204 7.24 -3.01 -9.16
C LEU A 204 7.08 -1.83 -8.20
N TRP A 205 8.04 -0.93 -8.13
CA TRP A 205 7.98 0.25 -7.30
C TRP A 205 6.77 1.11 -7.65
N HIS A 206 6.63 1.47 -8.94
CA HIS A 206 5.46 2.25 -9.38
C HIS A 206 4.15 1.51 -9.14
N GLY A 207 4.10 0.20 -9.40
CA GLY A 207 2.93 -0.63 -9.09
C GLY A 207 2.55 -0.56 -7.61
N THR A 208 3.51 -0.74 -6.70
CA THR A 208 3.29 -0.64 -5.25
C THR A 208 2.83 0.76 -4.84
N TRP A 209 3.49 1.80 -5.34
CA TRP A 209 3.19 3.20 -4.98
C TRP A 209 1.85 3.70 -5.50
N THR A 210 1.23 3.01 -6.48
CA THR A 210 -0.17 3.32 -6.86
C THR A 210 -1.13 3.13 -5.69
N ILE A 211 -0.80 2.25 -4.75
CA ILE A 211 -1.63 2.05 -3.56
C ILE A 211 -1.56 3.26 -2.63
N ASN A 212 -0.40 3.86 -2.45
CA ASN A 212 -0.27 5.07 -1.63
C ASN A 212 -0.94 6.29 -2.27
N SER A 213 -0.99 6.37 -3.60
CA SER A 213 -1.44 7.54 -4.36
C SER A 213 -2.83 7.34 -5.00
N LEU A 214 -2.93 6.47 -6.03
CA LEU A 214 -4.15 6.31 -6.81
C LEU A 214 -5.30 5.70 -6.00
N SER A 215 -5.02 4.78 -5.08
CA SER A 215 -6.07 4.13 -4.28
C SER A 215 -6.71 5.04 -3.23
N HIS A 216 -6.14 6.22 -2.97
CA HIS A 216 -6.74 7.28 -2.15
C HIS A 216 -7.42 8.38 -2.99
N VAL A 217 -7.28 8.35 -4.33
CA VAL A 217 -7.86 9.35 -5.23
C VAL A 217 -8.94 8.75 -6.14
N PHE A 218 -8.68 7.56 -6.70
CA PHE A 218 -9.55 6.93 -7.69
C PHE A 218 -10.16 5.62 -7.20
N GLY A 219 -11.48 5.51 -7.28
CA GLY A 219 -12.20 4.31 -6.91
C GLY A 219 -13.49 4.62 -6.15
N LYS A 220 -14.01 3.62 -5.45
CA LYS A 220 -15.27 3.71 -4.69
C LYS A 220 -15.00 3.48 -3.21
N LYS A 221 -15.51 4.35 -2.37
CA LYS A 221 -15.63 4.08 -0.94
C LYS A 221 -16.86 3.20 -0.70
N ARG A 222 -16.64 2.06 -0.07
CA ARG A 222 -17.72 1.18 0.43
C ARG A 222 -17.95 1.43 1.91
N TYR A 223 -16.88 1.66 2.64
CA TYR A 223 -16.87 1.89 4.08
C TYR A 223 -16.41 3.31 4.38
N GLU A 224 -16.96 3.92 5.43
CA GLU A 224 -16.35 5.11 6.04
C GLU A 224 -15.24 4.66 6.98
N THR A 225 -14.01 4.88 6.54
CA THR A 225 -12.80 4.44 7.24
C THR A 225 -12.05 5.59 7.93
N GLY A 226 -12.62 6.80 7.83
CA GLY A 226 -11.96 8.02 8.33
C GLY A 226 -10.86 8.57 7.42
N ASP A 227 -10.61 7.88 6.29
CA ASP A 227 -9.60 8.23 5.29
C ASP A 227 -10.18 8.23 3.87
N GLU A 228 -9.35 8.53 2.86
CA GLU A 228 -9.75 8.57 1.46
C GLU A 228 -9.49 7.27 0.69
N SER A 229 -9.21 6.17 1.39
CA SER A 229 -9.02 4.85 0.76
C SER A 229 -10.20 4.43 -0.11
N ARG A 230 -9.93 3.82 -1.26
CA ARG A 230 -10.93 3.48 -2.28
C ARG A 230 -10.70 2.09 -2.87
N ASN A 231 -11.77 1.41 -3.22
CA ASN A 231 -11.73 0.17 -3.97
C ASN A 231 -11.64 0.46 -5.46
N ASN A 232 -10.60 -0.05 -6.11
CA ASN A 232 -10.35 0.10 -7.55
C ASN A 232 -10.00 -1.26 -8.18
N PRO A 233 -10.90 -1.86 -9.00
CA PRO A 233 -10.67 -3.16 -9.61
C PRO A 233 -9.44 -3.23 -10.52
N PHE A 234 -9.12 -2.14 -11.24
CA PHE A 234 -7.94 -2.10 -12.10
C PHE A 234 -6.65 -2.18 -11.28
N LEU A 235 -6.56 -1.40 -10.20
CA LEU A 235 -5.43 -1.49 -9.28
C LEU A 235 -5.36 -2.86 -8.61
N ALA A 236 -6.50 -3.52 -8.34
CA ALA A 236 -6.51 -4.86 -7.78
C ALA A 236 -5.88 -5.91 -8.72
N ILE A 237 -6.01 -5.77 -10.05
CA ILE A 237 -5.28 -6.62 -11.00
C ILE A 237 -3.78 -6.32 -10.92
N LEU A 238 -3.42 -5.06 -11.02
CA LEU A 238 -2.02 -4.61 -11.06
C LEU A 238 -1.26 -5.03 -9.79
N THR A 239 -1.92 -4.98 -8.63
CA THR A 239 -1.33 -5.20 -7.30
C THR A 239 -1.80 -6.50 -6.64
N LEU A 240 -2.29 -7.47 -7.43
CA LEU A 240 -2.70 -8.80 -6.98
C LEU A 240 -3.75 -8.80 -5.86
N GLY A 241 -4.58 -7.75 -5.75
CA GLY A 241 -5.67 -7.62 -4.80
C GLY A 241 -5.63 -6.38 -3.91
N GLU A 242 -4.51 -5.65 -3.81
CA GLU A 242 -4.43 -4.47 -2.92
C GLU A 242 -5.25 -3.27 -3.40
N GLY A 243 -5.73 -3.29 -4.65
CA GLY A 243 -6.70 -2.29 -5.13
C GLY A 243 -8.06 -2.34 -4.42
N TRP A 244 -8.36 -3.38 -3.61
CA TRP A 244 -9.49 -3.40 -2.68
C TRP A 244 -9.17 -2.65 -1.38
N HIS A 245 -8.62 -1.46 -1.51
CA HIS A 245 -7.95 -0.73 -0.46
C HIS A 245 -8.89 -0.19 0.62
N ASN A 246 -10.10 0.24 0.26
CA ASN A 246 -11.11 0.65 1.24
C ASN A 246 -11.67 -0.54 2.04
N ASN A 247 -11.77 -1.74 1.44
CA ASN A 247 -12.07 -2.95 2.20
C ASN A 247 -10.97 -3.22 3.23
N HIS A 248 -9.70 -3.14 2.79
CA HIS A 248 -8.54 -3.36 3.64
C HIS A 248 -8.51 -2.37 4.81
N HIS A 249 -8.72 -1.08 4.57
CA HIS A 249 -8.81 -0.06 5.63
C HIS A 249 -9.98 -0.28 6.59
N ALA A 250 -11.09 -0.87 6.12
CA ALA A 250 -12.21 -1.23 6.98
C ALA A 250 -11.92 -2.45 7.87
N TYR A 251 -11.03 -3.37 7.45
CA TYR A 251 -10.59 -4.51 8.24
C TYR A 251 -9.19 -4.98 7.84
N GLN A 252 -8.19 -4.53 8.56
CA GLN A 252 -6.76 -4.74 8.27
C GLN A 252 -6.26 -6.14 8.63
N GLY A 253 -6.83 -6.79 9.65
CA GLY A 253 -6.40 -8.10 10.17
C GLY A 253 -6.74 -9.30 9.27
N GLY A 254 -7.27 -9.08 8.07
CA GLY A 254 -7.62 -10.12 7.12
C GLY A 254 -6.47 -10.52 6.21
N ALA A 255 -6.37 -11.82 5.92
CA ALA A 255 -5.54 -12.33 4.81
C ALA A 255 -6.18 -12.04 3.44
N LYS A 256 -7.40 -11.54 3.42
CA LYS A 256 -8.23 -11.30 2.24
C LYS A 256 -8.62 -9.82 2.15
N ALA A 257 -8.27 -9.15 1.04
CA ALA A 257 -8.65 -7.77 0.75
C ALA A 257 -9.90 -7.69 -0.16
N GLY A 258 -10.08 -8.62 -1.09
CA GLY A 258 -11.31 -8.79 -1.86
C GLY A 258 -12.37 -9.52 -1.04
N PHE A 259 -13.32 -8.80 -0.43
CA PHE A 259 -14.26 -9.37 0.54
C PHE A 259 -15.34 -10.25 -0.07
N TYR A 260 -15.72 -9.97 -1.32
CA TYR A 260 -16.82 -10.67 -2.01
C TYR A 260 -16.29 -11.53 -3.15
N TRP A 261 -17.07 -12.51 -3.59
CA TRP A 261 -16.68 -13.49 -4.60
C TRP A 261 -16.29 -12.88 -5.95
N TYR A 262 -16.83 -11.72 -6.30
CA TYR A 262 -16.53 -10.98 -7.53
C TYR A 262 -15.32 -10.04 -7.40
N GLU A 263 -14.74 -9.93 -6.22
CA GLU A 263 -13.55 -9.14 -5.91
C GLU A 263 -12.34 -10.07 -5.95
N TYR A 264 -11.76 -10.23 -7.12
CA TYR A 264 -10.59 -11.07 -7.28
C TYR A 264 -9.41 -10.56 -6.44
N ASP A 265 -8.79 -11.48 -5.71
CA ASP A 265 -7.68 -11.26 -4.80
C ASP A 265 -6.66 -12.38 -4.99
N ILE A 266 -5.75 -12.17 -5.95
CA ILE A 266 -4.77 -13.19 -6.36
C ILE A 266 -3.83 -13.51 -5.20
N THR A 267 -3.44 -12.52 -4.40
CA THR A 267 -2.63 -12.72 -3.20
C THR A 267 -3.32 -13.69 -2.23
N TYR A 268 -4.63 -13.51 -1.99
CA TYR A 268 -5.39 -14.41 -1.12
C TYR A 268 -5.45 -15.84 -1.70
N TYR A 269 -5.62 -15.99 -3.01
CA TYR A 269 -5.68 -17.32 -3.63
C TYR A 269 -4.34 -18.05 -3.49
N LEU A 270 -3.21 -17.36 -3.65
CA LEU A 270 -1.89 -17.93 -3.43
C LEU A 270 -1.68 -18.30 -1.95
N LEU A 271 -2.07 -17.43 -1.02
CA LEU A 271 -2.01 -17.73 0.42
C LEU A 271 -2.89 -18.93 0.79
N TRP A 272 -4.06 -19.09 0.16
CA TRP A 272 -4.92 -20.26 0.34
C TRP A 272 -4.24 -21.54 -0.16
N CYS A 273 -3.54 -21.50 -1.30
CA CYS A 273 -2.74 -22.64 -1.76
C CYS A 273 -1.65 -23.00 -0.74
N PHE A 274 -0.91 -22.01 -0.20
CA PHE A 274 0.09 -22.24 0.84
C PHE A 274 -0.53 -22.75 2.14
N HIS A 275 -1.77 -22.37 2.45
CA HIS A 275 -2.50 -22.93 3.58
C HIS A 275 -2.82 -24.41 3.37
N LYS A 276 -3.25 -24.80 2.19
CA LYS A 276 -3.46 -26.22 1.85
C LYS A 276 -2.18 -27.06 1.91
N LEU A 277 -1.03 -26.45 1.64
CA LEU A 277 0.29 -27.08 1.77
C LEU A 277 0.84 -27.07 3.23
N GLY A 278 0.12 -26.51 4.19
CA GLY A 278 0.53 -26.42 5.58
C GLY A 278 1.68 -25.42 5.87
N ILE A 279 2.01 -24.57 4.92
CA ILE A 279 2.99 -23.48 5.06
C ILE A 279 2.35 -22.33 5.86
N VAL A 280 1.15 -21.93 5.47
CA VAL A 280 0.28 -20.99 6.20
C VAL A 280 -0.65 -21.79 7.10
N THR A 281 -0.66 -21.51 8.40
CA THR A 281 -1.39 -22.31 9.39
C THR A 281 -2.75 -21.71 9.74
N LYS A 282 -2.88 -20.39 9.71
CA LYS A 282 -4.11 -19.67 10.03
C LYS A 282 -4.26 -18.47 9.11
N MET A 283 -5.48 -18.16 8.70
CA MET A 283 -5.81 -17.03 7.84
C MET A 283 -6.93 -16.21 8.45
N GLY A 284 -6.66 -14.92 8.72
CA GLY A 284 -7.67 -13.96 9.15
C GLY A 284 -8.73 -13.76 8.06
N GLN A 285 -9.99 -13.67 8.48
CA GLN A 285 -11.12 -13.40 7.58
C GLN A 285 -11.88 -12.17 8.09
N PRO A 286 -12.44 -11.34 7.18
CA PRO A 286 -13.28 -10.24 7.61
C PRO A 286 -14.52 -10.78 8.36
N PRO A 287 -14.87 -10.20 9.53
CA PRO A 287 -16.03 -10.61 10.30
C PRO A 287 -17.33 -10.39 9.52
N GLU A 288 -18.35 -11.22 9.79
CA GLU A 288 -19.64 -11.12 9.10
C GLU A 288 -20.29 -9.73 9.26
N ARG A 289 -20.11 -9.07 10.41
CA ARG A 289 -20.58 -7.69 10.63
C ARG A 289 -20.01 -6.70 9.59
N VAL A 290 -18.72 -6.82 9.22
CA VAL A 290 -18.09 -5.98 8.22
C VAL A 290 -18.64 -6.30 6.82
N LEU A 291 -18.80 -7.57 6.51
CA LEU A 291 -19.38 -8.01 5.24
C LEU A 291 -20.84 -7.56 5.10
N ALA A 292 -21.65 -7.70 6.16
CA ALA A 292 -23.04 -7.25 6.17
C ALA A 292 -23.17 -5.75 5.98
N LEU A 293 -22.33 -4.95 6.68
CA LEU A 293 -22.28 -3.50 6.51
C LEU A 293 -21.93 -3.12 5.06
N GLY A 294 -20.93 -3.78 4.48
CA GLY A 294 -20.54 -3.50 3.08
C GLY A 294 -21.65 -3.85 2.09
N ARG A 295 -22.39 -4.95 2.28
CA ARG A 295 -23.58 -5.28 1.47
C ARG A 295 -24.67 -4.22 1.60
N ALA A 296 -24.94 -3.74 2.81
CA ALA A 296 -25.92 -2.68 3.06
C ALA A 296 -25.52 -1.37 2.37
N ASN A 297 -24.25 -0.95 2.48
CA ASN A 297 -23.73 0.24 1.83
C ASN A 297 -23.80 0.15 0.30
N ASP A 298 -23.48 -1.00 -0.28
CA ASP A 298 -23.58 -1.23 -1.72
C ASP A 298 -25.06 -1.23 -2.18
N ALA A 299 -25.98 -1.74 -1.37
CA ALA A 299 -27.43 -1.68 -1.66
C ALA A 299 -27.94 -0.22 -1.61
N ALA A 300 -27.56 0.54 -0.56
CA ALA A 300 -27.89 1.97 -0.46
C ALA A 300 -27.36 2.76 -1.64
N ARG A 301 -26.11 2.53 -2.09
CA ARG A 301 -25.54 3.18 -3.28
C ARG A 301 -26.31 2.82 -4.57
N ARG A 302 -26.77 1.59 -4.71
CA ARG A 302 -27.62 1.20 -5.87
C ARG A 302 -28.93 1.94 -5.87
N ALA A 303 -29.62 2.03 -4.72
CA ALA A 303 -30.87 2.77 -4.57
C ALA A 303 -30.67 4.29 -4.83
N ALA A 304 -29.66 4.89 -4.18
CA ALA A 304 -29.35 6.30 -4.35
C ALA A 304 -29.02 6.68 -5.81
N ARG A 305 -28.44 5.76 -6.59
CA ARG A 305 -28.14 5.98 -8.01
C ARG A 305 -29.39 6.23 -8.84
N GLN A 306 -30.52 5.63 -8.47
CA GLN A 306 -31.80 5.88 -9.13
C GLN A 306 -32.36 7.25 -8.75
N LEU A 307 -32.04 7.75 -7.56
CA LEU A 307 -32.53 9.01 -7.03
C LEU A 307 -31.79 10.24 -7.57
N VAL A 308 -30.43 10.18 -7.67
CA VAL A 308 -29.61 11.36 -7.95
C VAL A 308 -28.68 11.24 -9.18
N GLY A 309 -28.55 10.09 -9.78
CA GLY A 309 -27.66 9.83 -10.91
C GLY A 309 -26.17 9.71 -10.49
N ARG A 310 -25.34 9.16 -11.43
CA ARG A 310 -23.95 8.77 -11.15
C ARG A 310 -23.04 9.94 -10.72
N ARG A 311 -23.16 11.09 -11.38
CA ARG A 311 -22.28 12.25 -11.18
C ARG A 311 -22.44 12.86 -9.79
N VAL A 312 -23.67 12.93 -9.31
CA VAL A 312 -24.00 13.43 -7.96
C VAL A 312 -23.59 12.41 -6.91
N LEU A 313 -23.97 11.14 -7.11
CA LEU A 313 -23.64 10.04 -6.20
C LEU A 313 -22.14 9.91 -5.93
N GLY A 314 -21.32 10.16 -6.96
CA GLY A 314 -19.84 10.11 -6.82
C GLY A 314 -19.25 11.19 -5.90
N LYS A 315 -20.04 12.20 -5.53
CA LYS A 315 -19.63 13.32 -4.64
C LYS A 315 -20.25 13.24 -3.24
N LEU A 316 -21.03 12.19 -2.96
CA LEU A 316 -21.63 11.95 -1.66
C LEU A 316 -20.81 10.94 -0.86
N THR A 317 -20.70 11.18 0.46
CA THR A 317 -20.13 10.23 1.42
C THR A 317 -21.05 9.00 1.56
N VAL A 318 -20.58 7.95 2.23
CA VAL A 318 -21.41 6.76 2.50
C VAL A 318 -22.57 7.13 3.40
N GLU A 319 -22.34 7.96 4.42
CA GLU A 319 -23.35 8.46 5.32
C GLU A 319 -24.42 9.30 4.59
N GLU A 320 -23.99 10.23 3.74
CA GLU A 320 -24.89 11.05 2.91
C GLU A 320 -25.76 10.17 1.98
N VAL A 321 -25.21 9.09 1.45
CA VAL A 321 -25.96 8.11 0.63
C VAL A 321 -27.02 7.38 1.45
N GLN A 322 -26.69 6.93 2.68
CA GLN A 322 -27.63 6.28 3.57
C GLN A 322 -28.77 7.22 3.97
N LEU A 323 -28.44 8.46 4.36
CA LEU A 323 -29.43 9.50 4.67
C LEU A 323 -30.34 9.80 3.48
N LEU A 324 -29.79 9.89 2.26
CA LEU A 324 -30.55 10.13 1.03
C LEU A 324 -31.58 9.01 0.80
N VAL A 325 -31.19 7.75 0.95
CA VAL A 325 -32.07 6.60 0.78
C VAL A 325 -33.17 6.60 1.84
N HIS A 326 -32.79 6.80 3.10
CA HIS A 326 -33.74 6.85 4.21
C HIS A 326 -34.76 8.00 4.06
N ALA A 327 -34.31 9.19 3.61
CA ALA A 327 -35.20 10.30 3.35
C ALA A 327 -36.17 10.01 2.18
N ALA A 328 -35.71 9.31 1.14
CA ALA A 328 -36.57 8.91 0.03
C ALA A 328 -37.61 7.87 0.43
N GLU A 329 -37.25 6.90 1.29
CA GLU A 329 -38.17 5.90 1.86
C GLU A 329 -39.26 6.55 2.70
N LYS A 330 -38.97 7.65 3.40
CA LYS A 330 -39.93 8.45 4.17
C LYS A 330 -40.75 9.44 3.35
N GLY A 331 -40.72 9.34 2.02
CA GLY A 331 -41.55 10.14 1.12
C GLY A 331 -40.97 11.51 0.74
N ALA A 332 -39.69 11.80 1.07
CA ALA A 332 -39.04 13.02 0.59
C ALA A 332 -38.80 12.90 -0.93
N SER A 333 -39.67 13.50 -1.73
CA SER A 333 -39.61 13.46 -3.20
C SER A 333 -38.71 14.55 -3.78
N ALA A 334 -38.09 14.21 -4.94
CA ALA A 334 -37.44 15.15 -5.87
C ALA A 334 -35.94 15.46 -5.65
N PHE A 335 -35.12 14.42 -5.52
CA PHE A 335 -33.65 14.61 -5.61
C PHE A 335 -33.12 14.59 -7.06
N ARG A 336 -33.87 14.07 -8.02
CA ARG A 336 -33.42 13.77 -9.40
C ARG A 336 -32.89 14.98 -10.19
N LYS A 337 -33.36 16.18 -9.90
CA LYS A 337 -32.99 17.42 -10.62
C LYS A 337 -32.11 18.38 -9.82
N LYS A 338 -31.77 18.04 -8.56
CA LYS A 338 -31.02 18.93 -7.67
C LYS A 338 -29.51 18.86 -7.90
N LYS A 339 -28.84 20.00 -7.74
CA LYS A 339 -27.38 20.10 -7.76
C LYS A 339 -26.80 19.48 -6.47
N VAL A 340 -25.53 19.08 -6.51
CA VAL A 340 -24.84 18.45 -5.36
C VAL A 340 -24.93 19.28 -4.09
N GLY A 341 -24.74 20.60 -4.20
CA GLY A 341 -24.82 21.53 -3.04
C GLY A 341 -26.20 21.56 -2.41
N GLU A 342 -27.27 21.57 -3.21
CA GLU A 342 -28.66 21.53 -2.72
C GLU A 342 -28.97 20.22 -1.99
N ILE A 343 -28.48 19.08 -2.54
CA ILE A 343 -28.65 17.78 -1.91
C ILE A 343 -27.91 17.75 -0.58
N LYS A 344 -26.66 18.20 -0.53
CA LYS A 344 -25.89 18.26 0.71
C LYS A 344 -26.55 19.15 1.78
N ALA A 345 -27.08 20.30 1.37
CA ALA A 345 -27.83 21.18 2.30
C ALA A 345 -29.08 20.51 2.87
N ILE A 346 -29.85 19.78 2.05
CA ILE A 346 -31.00 19.02 2.52
C ILE A 346 -30.57 17.91 3.49
N LEU A 347 -29.53 17.16 3.15
CA LEU A 347 -29.02 16.07 3.99
C LEU A 347 -28.48 16.61 5.33
N ALA A 348 -27.81 17.74 5.35
CA ALA A 348 -27.35 18.42 6.57
C ALA A 348 -28.55 18.79 7.46
N SER A 349 -29.60 19.37 6.91
CA SER A 349 -30.82 19.72 7.65
C SER A 349 -31.57 18.51 8.21
N LEU A 350 -31.51 17.39 7.49
CA LEU A 350 -32.09 16.12 7.95
C LEU A 350 -31.26 15.49 9.08
N ARG A 351 -29.94 15.63 9.04
CA ARG A 351 -29.02 15.15 10.09
C ARG A 351 -29.26 15.90 11.41
N GLU A 352 -29.44 17.22 11.35
CA GLU A 352 -29.75 18.02 12.53
C GLU A 352 -31.10 17.67 13.19
N LYS A 353 -32.07 17.18 12.40
CA LYS A 353 -33.41 16.80 12.86
C LYS A 353 -33.53 15.33 13.28
N ALA A 354 -32.54 14.50 12.97
CA ALA A 354 -32.54 13.08 13.33
C ALA A 354 -31.88 12.89 14.71
N PRO A 355 -32.55 12.33 15.72
CA PRO A 355 -31.91 11.99 16.98
C PRO A 355 -30.82 10.94 16.74
N MET A 356 -29.63 11.16 17.32
CA MET A 356 -28.43 10.29 17.15
C MET A 356 -28.64 8.83 17.56
N SER A 357 -29.76 8.46 18.16
CA SER A 357 -30.06 7.12 18.68
C SER A 357 -30.56 6.11 17.63
N THR A 358 -30.81 6.52 16.39
CA THR A 358 -31.42 5.64 15.36
C THR A 358 -30.45 5.19 14.25
N MET A 359 -29.19 5.59 14.33
CA MET A 359 -28.15 5.09 13.41
C MET A 359 -27.44 3.89 14.06
N PRO A 360 -27.24 2.76 13.35
CA PRO A 360 -26.44 1.67 13.89
C PRO A 360 -25.05 2.20 14.21
N ALA A 361 -24.66 2.11 15.49
CA ALA A 361 -23.36 2.53 15.96
C ALA A 361 -22.26 1.84 15.17
N MET A 362 -21.39 2.64 14.55
CA MET A 362 -20.11 2.18 14.08
C MET A 362 -19.22 1.97 15.31
N ALA A 363 -19.10 0.75 15.76
CA ALA A 363 -18.12 0.29 16.74
C ALA A 363 -17.08 -0.60 16.04
#